data_efdcfec79d4300ca9eeda3d791cd34a4
#
_entry.id   efdcfec79d4300ca9eeda3d791cd34a4
#
_cell.length_a   1.000
_cell.length_b   1.000
_cell.length_c   1.000
_cell.angle_alpha   90.00
_cell.angle_beta   90.00
_cell.angle_gamma   90.00
#
_symmetry.space_group_name_H-M   'P 1'
#
loop_
_entity.id
_entity.type
_entity.pdbx_description
1 polymer ?
#
loop_
_entity_poly.entity_id
_entity_poly.type
_entity_poly.pdbx_seq_one_letter_code
_entity_poly.pdbx_strand_id
1 'polypeptide(L)'
;VSFTVAVVGVIAVRNIQLMSSEKRALRSVNYTYSRAMGDLCDAVENVSDTLEKELYAGSGKMHQSLAVKLYREASSAKAALSQLPIEELQLENTYKFLSQVGNYSMAVSERLMNGEEITDEEYENISSLYDFSKELSEDMWELESSVNSGEIALTQTGSQQSDPPTVTEGFSDFEGSFESYPSLIYDGPFSDNIMERTPRMTSEAENVSQNKALERCSLGLNMNSTVFTDISEVEGKMPCWRFSNEGKTVACEVTKQGGYISYFLKSRISESTELTNEQGVKAAEDFLDDLGILSMKTTYYENIDNVLTVNFAYNDLDVCCYTDLIKVSVAMDDGEILGFDAKGFLVNHYDRDIPEADISQSRAKESVSPRLEIVSGRLALIPTDGLEEKLCYEFRCRAENGRNVLVYINAQTAEEEQILILVESKSGTLTV
;
A
#
# COMPACT_ATOMS: atom_id res chain seq x y z
N VAL A 1 52.76 28.90 -33.10
CA VAL A 1 52.02 29.89 -32.29
C VAL A 1 50.64 30.15 -32.92
N SER A 2 50.50 30.39 -34.22
CA SER A 2 49.23 30.71 -34.88
C SER A 2 48.22 29.54 -34.84
N PHE A 3 48.65 28.30 -34.99
CA PHE A 3 47.80 27.10 -34.98
C PHE A 3 47.26 26.80 -33.55
N THR A 4 48.07 26.96 -32.53
CA THR A 4 47.66 26.76 -31.11
C THR A 4 46.64 27.79 -30.66
N VAL A 5 46.78 29.05 -31.10
CA VAL A 5 45.77 30.11 -30.81
C VAL A 5 44.44 29.81 -31.51
N ALA A 6 44.46 29.31 -32.72
CA ALA A 6 43.24 28.94 -33.44
C ALA A 6 42.52 27.75 -32.75
N VAL A 7 43.24 26.72 -32.31
CA VAL A 7 42.69 25.57 -31.59
C VAL A 7 42.10 26.00 -30.25
N VAL A 8 42.78 26.84 -29.46
CA VAL A 8 42.28 27.38 -28.21
C VAL A 8 41.00 28.22 -28.45
N GLY A 9 40.97 29.01 -29.52
CA GLY A 9 39.79 29.79 -29.88
C GLY A 9 38.56 28.92 -30.21
N VAL A 10 38.75 27.82 -30.96
CA VAL A 10 37.69 26.88 -31.29
C VAL A 10 37.17 26.16 -30.02
N ILE A 11 38.08 25.73 -29.14
CA ILE A 11 37.72 25.09 -27.88
C ILE A 11 36.93 26.06 -26.97
N ALA A 12 37.34 27.32 -26.87
CA ALA A 12 36.65 28.34 -26.09
C ALA A 12 35.23 28.59 -26.63
N VAL A 13 35.07 28.76 -27.95
CA VAL A 13 33.75 28.93 -28.57
C VAL A 13 32.87 27.72 -28.35
N ARG A 14 33.41 26.50 -28.48
CA ARG A 14 32.66 25.26 -28.22
C ARG A 14 32.26 25.13 -26.77
N ASN A 15 33.09 25.48 -25.80
CA ASN A 15 32.75 25.50 -24.38
C ASN A 15 31.65 26.52 -24.09
N ILE A 16 31.70 27.72 -24.66
CA ILE A 16 30.65 28.75 -24.51
C ILE A 16 29.30 28.24 -25.08
N GLN A 17 29.34 27.56 -26.26
CA GLN A 17 28.15 26.97 -26.85
C GLN A 17 27.57 25.84 -25.99
N LEU A 18 28.43 24.96 -25.46
CA LEU A 18 27.99 23.88 -24.53
C LEU A 18 27.35 24.44 -23.26
N MET A 19 28.02 25.39 -22.61
CA MET A 19 27.47 26.06 -21.42
C MET A 19 26.13 26.79 -21.71
N SER A 20 25.99 27.37 -22.89
CA SER A 20 24.74 28.05 -23.27
C SER A 20 23.62 27.08 -23.61
N SER A 21 23.95 25.88 -24.14
CA SER A 21 22.99 24.81 -24.41
C SER A 21 22.53 24.13 -23.11
N GLU A 22 23.47 23.88 -22.19
CA GLU A 22 23.21 23.34 -20.87
C GLU A 22 22.28 24.26 -20.06
N LYS A 23 22.58 25.56 -20.00
CA LYS A 23 21.70 26.55 -19.34
C LYS A 23 20.30 26.62 -19.95
N ARG A 24 20.16 26.43 -21.27
CA ARG A 24 18.85 26.38 -21.91
C ARG A 24 18.09 25.09 -21.58
N ALA A 25 18.78 23.94 -21.55
CA ALA A 25 18.21 22.67 -21.16
C ALA A 25 17.73 22.71 -19.70
N LEU A 26 18.56 23.20 -18.77
CA LEU A 26 18.19 23.36 -17.35
C LEU A 26 16.98 24.27 -17.16
N ARG A 27 16.92 25.40 -17.88
CA ARG A 27 15.74 26.27 -17.83
C ARG A 27 14.46 25.58 -18.34
N SER A 28 14.58 24.77 -19.39
CA SER A 28 13.43 24.02 -19.92
C SER A 28 12.94 22.98 -18.92
N VAL A 29 13.87 22.27 -18.29
CA VAL A 29 13.55 21.26 -17.25
C VAL A 29 12.91 21.94 -16.03
N ASN A 30 13.51 23.01 -15.52
CA ASN A 30 12.93 23.76 -14.38
C ASN A 30 11.55 24.29 -14.68
N TYR A 31 11.31 24.79 -15.90
CA TYR A 31 9.96 25.23 -16.32
C TYR A 31 8.95 24.07 -16.31
N THR A 32 9.37 22.88 -16.79
CA THR A 32 8.52 21.68 -16.77
C THR A 32 8.16 21.28 -15.34
N TYR A 33 9.13 21.29 -14.44
CA TYR A 33 8.91 20.94 -13.03
C TYR A 33 8.07 21.97 -12.28
N SER A 34 8.31 23.28 -12.49
CA SER A 34 7.45 24.34 -11.90
C SER A 34 6.00 24.20 -12.38
N ARG A 35 5.81 23.88 -13.64
CA ARG A 35 4.47 23.65 -14.17
C ARG A 35 3.83 22.40 -13.55
N ALA A 36 4.56 21.29 -13.45
CA ALA A 36 4.07 20.07 -12.84
C ALA A 36 3.69 20.29 -11.37
N MET A 37 4.47 21.10 -10.64
CA MET A 37 4.14 21.48 -9.26
C MET A 37 2.83 22.27 -9.18
N GLY A 38 2.65 23.30 -10.01
CA GLY A 38 1.40 24.03 -10.08
C GLY A 38 0.20 23.16 -10.45
N ASP A 39 0.35 22.30 -11.48
CA ASP A 39 -0.70 21.36 -11.89
C ASP A 39 -1.04 20.37 -10.74
N LEU A 40 -0.07 20.01 -9.90
CA LEU A 40 -0.27 19.18 -8.70
C LEU A 40 -1.04 19.93 -7.62
N CYS A 41 -0.63 21.14 -7.27
CA CYS A 41 -1.32 21.99 -6.29
C CYS A 41 -2.79 22.19 -6.66
N ASP A 42 -3.06 22.59 -7.90
CA ASP A 42 -4.42 22.78 -8.41
C ASP A 42 -5.25 21.49 -8.33
N ALA A 43 -4.67 20.34 -8.67
CA ALA A 43 -5.38 19.07 -8.65
C ALA A 43 -5.70 18.61 -7.21
N VAL A 44 -4.76 18.77 -6.25
CA VAL A 44 -4.98 18.42 -4.84
C VAL A 44 -6.01 19.35 -4.21
N GLU A 45 -5.97 20.67 -4.49
CA GLU A 45 -7.01 21.60 -4.05
C GLU A 45 -8.39 21.21 -4.57
N ASN A 46 -8.49 20.83 -5.85
CA ASN A 46 -9.73 20.34 -6.45
C ASN A 46 -10.23 19.04 -5.80
N VAL A 47 -9.32 18.14 -5.36
CA VAL A 47 -9.68 16.94 -4.59
C VAL A 47 -10.30 17.37 -3.27
N SER A 48 -9.66 18.26 -2.51
CA SER A 48 -10.18 18.77 -1.24
C SER A 48 -11.56 19.41 -1.38
N ASP A 49 -11.72 20.35 -2.32
CA ASP A 49 -13.00 21.01 -2.61
C ASP A 49 -14.11 20.03 -2.99
N THR A 50 -13.75 18.97 -3.70
CA THR A 50 -14.74 17.99 -4.16
C THR A 50 -15.15 17.05 -3.03
N LEU A 51 -14.23 16.66 -2.16
CA LEU A 51 -14.53 15.91 -0.92
C LEU A 51 -15.42 16.72 0.03
N GLU A 52 -15.14 18.03 0.18
CA GLU A 52 -16.01 18.90 0.98
C GLU A 52 -17.45 18.91 0.44
N LYS A 53 -17.63 18.99 -0.88
CA LYS A 53 -18.95 18.92 -1.51
C LYS A 53 -19.61 17.56 -1.32
N GLU A 54 -18.82 16.49 -1.28
CA GLU A 54 -19.34 15.13 -1.06
C GLU A 54 -19.95 14.97 0.34
N LEU A 55 -19.39 15.64 1.36
CA LEU A 55 -19.98 15.69 2.71
C LEU A 55 -21.37 16.34 2.74
N TYR A 56 -21.69 17.21 1.78
CA TYR A 56 -22.97 17.91 1.71
C TYR A 56 -23.91 17.33 0.65
N ALA A 57 -23.47 16.33 -0.10
CA ALA A 57 -24.29 15.75 -1.17
C ALA A 57 -25.47 14.95 -0.56
N GLY A 58 -26.69 15.27 -1.04
CA GLY A 58 -27.94 14.65 -0.55
C GLY A 58 -28.55 13.63 -1.50
N SER A 59 -27.87 13.24 -2.60
CA SER A 59 -28.41 12.28 -3.56
C SER A 59 -27.31 11.41 -4.18
N GLY A 60 -27.61 10.14 -4.45
CA GLY A 60 -26.69 9.22 -5.12
C GLY A 60 -26.19 9.76 -6.48
N LYS A 61 -27.04 10.48 -7.21
CA LYS A 61 -26.64 11.12 -8.47
C LYS A 61 -25.58 12.20 -8.27
N MET A 62 -25.68 12.98 -7.17
CA MET A 62 -24.67 14.00 -6.86
C MET A 62 -23.36 13.34 -6.44
N HIS A 63 -23.41 12.34 -5.55
CA HIS A 63 -22.23 11.55 -5.19
C HIS A 63 -21.54 10.93 -6.40
N GLN A 64 -22.28 10.34 -7.35
CA GLN A 64 -21.70 9.83 -8.58
C GLN A 64 -20.97 10.91 -9.39
N SER A 65 -21.57 12.08 -9.52
CA SER A 65 -20.95 13.21 -10.26
C SER A 65 -19.65 13.66 -9.58
N LEU A 66 -19.65 13.75 -8.25
CA LEU A 66 -18.49 14.15 -7.46
C LEU A 66 -17.40 13.05 -7.47
N ALA A 67 -17.78 11.77 -7.35
CA ALA A 67 -16.85 10.66 -7.43
C ALA A 67 -16.10 10.60 -8.77
N VAL A 68 -16.80 10.79 -9.89
CA VAL A 68 -16.16 10.89 -11.22
C VAL A 68 -15.19 12.07 -11.29
N LYS A 69 -15.54 13.20 -10.67
CA LYS A 69 -14.65 14.36 -10.59
C LYS A 69 -13.42 14.05 -9.72
N LEU A 70 -13.62 13.47 -8.54
CA LEU A 70 -12.52 13.05 -7.64
C LEU A 70 -11.53 12.10 -8.32
N TYR A 71 -12.06 11.08 -8.99
CA TYR A 71 -11.23 10.15 -9.74
C TYR A 71 -10.37 10.83 -10.81
N ARG A 72 -10.96 11.81 -11.52
CA ARG A 72 -10.24 12.58 -12.53
C ARG A 72 -9.16 13.47 -11.92
N GLU A 73 -9.49 14.24 -10.87
CA GLU A 73 -8.54 15.15 -10.22
C GLU A 73 -7.40 14.36 -9.54
N ALA A 74 -7.71 13.25 -8.86
CA ALA A 74 -6.70 12.35 -8.30
C ALA A 74 -5.76 11.77 -9.39
N SER A 75 -6.31 11.41 -10.55
CA SER A 75 -5.51 10.94 -11.68
C SER A 75 -4.64 12.07 -12.27
N SER A 76 -5.13 13.30 -12.30
CA SER A 76 -4.36 14.47 -12.73
C SER A 76 -3.21 14.77 -11.76
N ALA A 77 -3.47 14.71 -10.45
CA ALA A 77 -2.44 14.87 -9.41
C ALA A 77 -1.33 13.82 -9.55
N LYS A 78 -1.70 12.54 -9.73
CA LYS A 78 -0.71 11.47 -9.96
C LYS A 78 0.12 11.69 -11.24
N ALA A 79 -0.51 12.16 -12.30
CA ALA A 79 0.20 12.47 -13.54
C ALA A 79 1.17 13.66 -13.37
N ALA A 80 0.81 14.67 -12.57
CA ALA A 80 1.69 15.78 -12.23
C ALA A 80 2.88 15.32 -11.37
N LEU A 81 2.62 14.53 -10.32
CA LEU A 81 3.65 13.92 -9.48
C LEU A 81 4.70 13.15 -10.29
N SER A 82 4.27 12.36 -11.26
CA SER A 82 5.18 11.56 -12.11
C SER A 82 6.14 12.39 -12.97
N GLN A 83 5.89 13.69 -13.12
CA GLN A 83 6.75 14.62 -13.85
C GLN A 83 7.80 15.29 -12.98
N LEU A 84 7.67 15.22 -11.65
CA LEU A 84 8.62 15.81 -10.71
C LEU A 84 9.87 14.94 -10.56
N PRO A 85 11.04 15.53 -10.24
CA PRO A 85 12.31 14.80 -10.11
C PRO A 85 12.42 14.11 -8.73
N ILE A 86 11.42 13.33 -8.37
CA ILE A 86 11.29 12.69 -7.08
C ILE A 86 11.27 11.18 -7.31
N GLU A 87 12.01 10.42 -6.52
CA GLU A 87 11.99 8.96 -6.62
C GLU A 87 10.63 8.43 -6.15
N GLU A 88 10.09 7.43 -6.85
CA GLU A 88 8.75 6.85 -6.56
C GLU A 88 8.60 6.38 -5.11
N LEU A 89 9.68 5.87 -4.50
CA LEU A 89 9.72 5.44 -3.09
C LEU A 89 9.46 6.56 -2.08
N GLN A 90 9.69 7.81 -2.46
CA GLN A 90 9.48 8.98 -1.59
C GLN A 90 8.08 9.58 -1.71
N LEU A 91 7.22 9.03 -2.57
CA LEU A 91 5.86 9.52 -2.84
C LEU A 91 4.81 8.42 -2.65
N GLU A 92 5.17 7.32 -2.02
CA GLU A 92 4.31 6.14 -1.91
C GLU A 92 2.97 6.47 -1.24
N ASN A 93 3.00 7.23 -0.15
CA ASN A 93 1.79 7.59 0.61
C ASN A 93 0.91 8.56 -0.17
N THR A 94 1.50 9.56 -0.82
CA THR A 94 0.76 10.50 -1.67
C THR A 94 0.07 9.78 -2.84
N TYR A 95 0.77 8.85 -3.51
CA TYR A 95 0.17 8.04 -4.58
C TYR A 95 -0.96 7.14 -4.07
N LYS A 96 -0.79 6.53 -2.90
CA LYS A 96 -1.82 5.72 -2.25
C LYS A 96 -3.06 6.54 -1.94
N PHE A 97 -2.90 7.66 -1.25
CA PHE A 97 -4.00 8.57 -0.94
C PHE A 97 -4.80 8.96 -2.19
N LEU A 98 -4.11 9.45 -3.23
CA LEU A 98 -4.76 9.86 -4.47
C LEU A 98 -5.47 8.69 -5.18
N SER A 99 -4.95 7.47 -5.08
CA SER A 99 -5.61 6.30 -5.64
C SER A 99 -6.87 5.94 -4.86
N GLN A 100 -6.81 5.99 -3.54
CA GLN A 100 -7.91 5.62 -2.65
C GLN A 100 -9.08 6.59 -2.72
N VAL A 101 -8.79 7.89 -2.68
CA VAL A 101 -9.83 8.93 -2.76
C VAL A 101 -10.77 8.70 -3.95
N GLY A 102 -10.20 8.46 -5.13
CA GLY A 102 -11.02 8.24 -6.32
C GLY A 102 -11.82 6.93 -6.26
N ASN A 103 -11.17 5.84 -5.88
CA ASN A 103 -11.78 4.51 -5.85
C ASN A 103 -12.87 4.41 -4.75
N TYR A 104 -12.59 4.91 -3.55
CA TYR A 104 -13.54 4.90 -2.44
C TYR A 104 -14.82 5.66 -2.78
N SER A 105 -14.69 6.90 -3.27
CA SER A 105 -15.87 7.69 -3.66
C SER A 105 -16.68 7.04 -4.79
N MET A 106 -16.01 6.36 -5.74
CA MET A 106 -16.70 5.60 -6.78
C MET A 106 -17.51 4.44 -6.17
N ALA A 107 -16.95 3.68 -5.25
CA ALA A 107 -17.64 2.57 -4.59
C ALA A 107 -18.86 3.04 -3.76
N VAL A 108 -18.70 4.10 -2.96
CA VAL A 108 -19.82 4.70 -2.22
C VAL A 108 -20.91 5.18 -3.18
N SER A 109 -20.53 5.86 -4.27
CA SER A 109 -21.49 6.37 -5.24
C SER A 109 -22.29 5.26 -5.93
N GLU A 110 -21.68 4.12 -6.22
CA GLU A 110 -22.35 2.97 -6.81
C GLU A 110 -23.45 2.40 -5.90
N ARG A 111 -23.16 2.23 -4.60
CA ARG A 111 -24.16 1.81 -3.61
C ARG A 111 -25.35 2.76 -3.52
N LEU A 112 -25.03 4.06 -3.44
CA LEU A 112 -26.07 5.13 -3.36
C LEU A 112 -26.91 5.18 -4.64
N MET A 113 -26.36 4.86 -5.81
CA MET A 113 -27.11 4.75 -7.06
C MET A 113 -28.05 3.53 -7.06
N ASN A 114 -27.73 2.49 -6.32
CA ASN A 114 -28.60 1.32 -6.14
C ASN A 114 -29.72 1.57 -5.10
N GLY A 115 -29.78 2.75 -4.54
CA GLY A 115 -30.85 3.18 -3.61
C GLY A 115 -30.55 2.91 -2.15
N GLU A 116 -29.30 2.61 -1.81
CA GLU A 116 -28.84 2.52 -0.44
C GLU A 116 -28.59 3.93 0.12
N GLU A 117 -28.52 4.06 1.44
CA GLU A 117 -28.20 5.30 2.13
C GLU A 117 -26.71 5.30 2.53
N ILE A 118 -26.12 6.50 2.65
CA ILE A 118 -24.76 6.65 3.18
C ILE A 118 -24.76 6.23 4.65
N THR A 119 -23.80 5.42 5.04
CA THR A 119 -23.62 4.99 6.43
C THR A 119 -22.84 6.04 7.23
N ASP A 120 -22.96 6.01 8.56
CA ASP A 120 -22.19 6.89 9.44
C ASP A 120 -20.67 6.65 9.27
N GLU A 121 -20.24 5.39 9.07
CA GLU A 121 -18.85 5.01 8.81
C GLU A 121 -18.34 5.60 7.50
N GLU A 122 -19.11 5.54 6.43
CA GLU A 122 -18.73 6.12 5.14
C GLU A 122 -18.64 7.65 5.21
N TYR A 123 -19.56 8.28 5.95
CA TYR A 123 -19.51 9.72 6.17
C TYR A 123 -18.25 10.13 6.95
N GLU A 124 -17.91 9.40 8.02
CA GLU A 124 -16.68 9.62 8.79
C GLU A 124 -15.42 9.41 7.94
N ASN A 125 -15.42 8.40 7.06
CA ASN A 125 -14.31 8.15 6.15
C ASN A 125 -14.14 9.29 5.13
N ILE A 126 -15.23 9.78 4.52
CA ILE A 126 -15.18 10.94 3.61
C ILE A 126 -14.69 12.18 4.36
N SER A 127 -15.13 12.39 5.61
CA SER A 127 -14.67 13.50 6.45
C SER A 127 -13.18 13.42 6.73
N SER A 128 -12.68 12.23 7.06
CA SER A 128 -11.24 12.02 7.30
C SER A 128 -10.41 12.24 6.04
N LEU A 129 -10.90 11.78 4.88
CA LEU A 129 -10.26 12.04 3.58
C LEU A 129 -10.24 13.53 3.25
N TYR A 130 -11.33 14.26 3.57
CA TYR A 130 -11.40 15.71 3.38
C TYR A 130 -10.38 16.44 4.27
N ASP A 131 -10.36 16.16 5.57
CA ASP A 131 -9.45 16.80 6.52
C ASP A 131 -7.99 16.60 6.07
N PHE A 132 -7.65 15.39 5.68
CA PHE A 132 -6.32 15.07 5.16
C PHE A 132 -6.02 15.79 3.83
N SER A 133 -6.96 15.80 2.88
CA SER A 133 -6.75 16.47 1.59
C SER A 133 -6.54 17.98 1.74
N LYS A 134 -7.16 18.56 2.76
CA LYS A 134 -7.00 19.97 3.08
C LYS A 134 -5.60 20.26 3.61
N GLU A 135 -5.11 19.46 4.57
CA GLU A 135 -3.74 19.56 5.08
C GLU A 135 -2.72 19.37 3.95
N LEU A 136 -2.91 18.35 3.14
CA LEU A 136 -2.11 18.09 1.94
C LEU A 136 -2.07 19.28 0.99
N SER A 137 -3.21 19.92 0.74
CA SER A 137 -3.30 21.09 -0.13
C SER A 137 -2.53 22.28 0.44
N GLU A 138 -2.67 22.56 1.74
CA GLU A 138 -1.94 23.64 2.42
C GLU A 138 -0.44 23.43 2.31
N ASP A 139 0.06 22.22 2.60
CA ASP A 139 1.47 21.86 2.52
C ASP A 139 2.03 21.96 1.09
N MET A 140 1.22 21.52 0.08
CA MET A 140 1.62 21.64 -1.32
C MET A 140 1.79 23.09 -1.76
N TRP A 141 0.90 23.99 -1.35
CA TRP A 141 1.00 25.41 -1.65
C TRP A 141 2.19 26.07 -0.95
N GLU A 142 2.52 25.66 0.29
CA GLU A 142 3.71 26.12 1.00
C GLU A 142 5.00 25.68 0.27
N LEU A 143 5.05 24.42 -0.18
CA LEU A 143 6.16 23.89 -0.95
C LEU A 143 6.31 24.60 -2.30
N GLU A 144 5.23 24.83 -3.03
CA GLU A 144 5.25 25.59 -4.30
C GLU A 144 5.77 27.02 -4.06
N SER A 145 5.32 27.66 -3.00
CA SER A 145 5.78 29.00 -2.62
C SER A 145 7.28 29.03 -2.36
N SER A 146 7.81 28.02 -1.65
CA SER A 146 9.23 27.88 -1.36
C SER A 146 10.08 27.62 -2.61
N VAL A 147 9.53 26.86 -3.56
CA VAL A 147 10.14 26.67 -4.89
C VAL A 147 10.14 27.97 -5.68
N ASN A 148 9.04 28.70 -5.71
CA ASN A 148 8.91 29.96 -6.46
C ASN A 148 9.75 31.08 -5.87
N SER A 149 9.97 31.12 -4.53
CA SER A 149 10.87 32.05 -3.85
C SER A 149 12.36 31.72 -4.04
N GLY A 150 12.67 30.49 -4.50
CA GLY A 150 14.04 29.97 -4.66
C GLY A 150 14.66 29.48 -3.37
N GLU A 151 13.89 29.28 -2.32
CA GLU A 151 14.32 28.66 -1.06
C GLU A 151 14.56 27.16 -1.27
N ILE A 152 13.81 26.55 -2.17
CA ILE A 152 13.95 25.14 -2.59
C ILE A 152 14.29 25.09 -4.09
N ALA A 153 15.27 24.31 -4.47
CA ALA A 153 15.69 24.14 -5.86
C ALA A 153 15.01 22.93 -6.53
N LEU A 154 14.48 23.12 -7.73
CA LEU A 154 13.88 22.05 -8.53
C LEU A 154 14.88 21.03 -9.07
N THR A 155 16.17 21.43 -9.20
CA THR A 155 17.25 20.56 -9.67
C THR A 155 18.54 20.89 -8.93
N GLN A 156 19.36 19.87 -8.68
CA GLN A 156 20.72 20.10 -8.15
C GLN A 156 21.58 20.79 -9.19
N THR A 157 22.12 21.95 -8.89
CA THR A 157 22.98 22.76 -9.78
C THR A 157 24.48 22.62 -9.52
N GLY A 158 24.91 21.57 -8.82
CA GLY A 158 26.33 21.30 -8.58
C GLY A 158 26.65 21.04 -7.11
N SER A 159 27.74 20.34 -6.86
CA SER A 159 28.20 19.87 -5.56
C SER A 159 28.86 20.99 -4.70
N GLN A 160 28.18 22.08 -4.43
CA GLN A 160 28.64 23.07 -3.46
C GLN A 160 27.78 23.03 -2.20
N GLN A 161 28.41 23.01 -1.04
CA GLN A 161 27.85 22.88 0.31
C GLN A 161 26.97 24.09 0.74
N SER A 162 26.60 24.98 -0.19
CA SER A 162 25.77 26.18 -0.01
C SER A 162 24.57 26.24 -0.97
N ASP A 163 24.25 25.16 -1.68
CA ASP A 163 23.06 25.14 -2.53
C ASP A 163 21.79 24.98 -1.66
N PRO A 164 20.67 25.60 -2.04
CA PRO A 164 19.40 25.44 -1.34
C PRO A 164 18.94 23.98 -1.33
N PRO A 165 18.11 23.54 -0.35
CA PRO A 165 17.54 22.21 -0.33
C PRO A 165 16.80 21.94 -1.65
N THR A 166 16.74 20.67 -2.03
CA THR A 166 16.05 20.24 -3.26
C THR A 166 14.57 19.95 -3.00
N VAL A 167 13.77 19.94 -4.04
CA VAL A 167 12.35 19.49 -3.98
C VAL A 167 12.24 18.11 -3.36
N THR A 168 13.18 17.21 -3.64
CA THR A 168 13.26 15.88 -3.04
C THR A 168 13.36 15.94 -1.50
N GLU A 169 14.14 16.85 -0.96
CA GLU A 169 14.27 17.05 0.49
C GLU A 169 12.99 17.68 1.08
N GLY A 170 12.37 18.63 0.39
CA GLY A 170 11.09 19.21 0.79
C GLY A 170 9.95 18.16 0.81
N PHE A 171 9.91 17.25 -0.17
CA PHE A 171 8.95 16.16 -0.17
C PHE A 171 9.24 15.07 0.87
N SER A 172 10.49 14.86 1.26
CA SER A 172 10.84 13.91 2.34
C SER A 172 10.31 14.38 3.70
N ASP A 173 10.37 15.68 3.99
CA ASP A 173 9.78 16.26 5.19
C ASP A 173 8.24 16.16 5.15
N PHE A 174 7.67 16.31 3.98
CA PHE A 174 6.24 16.19 3.71
C PHE A 174 5.75 14.72 3.82
N GLU A 175 6.40 13.74 3.20
CA GLU A 175 6.06 12.31 3.35
C GLU A 175 6.19 11.83 4.81
N GLY A 176 7.04 12.46 5.62
CA GLY A 176 7.13 12.23 7.07
C GLY A 176 5.86 12.63 7.82
N SER A 177 5.11 13.63 7.34
CA SER A 177 3.81 14.01 7.91
C SER A 177 2.72 12.96 7.69
N PHE A 178 2.85 12.12 6.65
CA PHE A 178 1.99 10.96 6.41
C PHE A 178 2.17 9.81 7.42
N GLU A 179 3.17 9.85 8.31
CA GLU A 179 3.28 8.84 9.39
C GLU A 179 2.07 8.82 10.32
N SER A 180 1.31 9.91 10.38
CA SER A 180 0.05 10.00 11.13
C SER A 180 -1.19 9.63 10.30
N TYR A 181 -1.07 9.56 8.98
CA TYR A 181 -2.12 9.02 8.13
C TYR A 181 -2.13 7.50 8.29
N PRO A 182 -3.30 6.87 8.46
CA PRO A 182 -3.39 5.42 8.52
C PRO A 182 -2.69 4.86 7.28
N SER A 183 -1.45 4.41 7.45
CA SER A 183 -0.65 3.88 6.34
C SER A 183 -1.33 2.63 5.85
N LEU A 184 -1.99 2.74 4.75
CA LEU A 184 -2.53 1.61 4.01
C LEU A 184 -1.31 0.89 3.44
N ILE A 185 -0.88 -0.16 4.14
CA ILE A 185 0.16 -1.03 3.63
C ILE A 185 -0.40 -1.68 2.37
N TYR A 186 0.14 -1.31 1.20
CA TYR A 186 -0.22 -1.95 -0.06
C TYR A 186 0.31 -3.37 -0.07
N ASP A 187 -0.54 -4.31 0.25
CA ASP A 187 -0.27 -5.73 0.30
C ASP A 187 -0.96 -6.52 -0.81
N GLY A 188 -1.10 -5.88 -1.95
CA GLY A 188 -1.85 -6.40 -3.09
C GLY A 188 -3.22 -5.72 -3.22
N PRO A 189 -3.98 -6.02 -4.27
CA PRO A 189 -5.19 -5.29 -4.66
C PRO A 189 -6.35 -5.36 -3.64
N PHE A 190 -6.25 -6.18 -2.60
CA PHE A 190 -7.25 -6.30 -1.55
C PHE A 190 -6.85 -5.69 -0.20
N SER A 191 -5.63 -5.14 -0.07
CA SER A 191 -5.09 -4.67 1.21
C SER A 191 -5.34 -3.19 1.50
N ASP A 192 -5.72 -2.41 0.50
CA ASP A 192 -5.75 -0.95 0.59
C ASP A 192 -6.73 -0.38 1.63
N ASN A 193 -7.70 -1.15 2.09
CA ASN A 193 -8.75 -0.69 3.00
C ASN A 193 -8.72 -1.31 4.41
N ILE A 194 -7.67 -2.08 4.70
CA ILE A 194 -7.66 -2.98 5.86
C ILE A 194 -7.37 -2.24 7.19
N MET A 195 -6.55 -1.20 7.16
CA MET A 195 -6.00 -0.57 8.36
C MET A 195 -6.86 0.57 8.96
N GLU A 196 -7.86 1.06 8.26
CA GLU A 196 -8.72 2.15 8.74
C GLU A 196 -9.85 1.70 9.66
N ARG A 197 -10.12 0.41 9.71
CA ARG A 197 -11.19 -0.15 10.55
C ARG A 197 -10.80 -0.18 12.03
N THR A 198 -11.78 -0.08 12.90
CA THR A 198 -11.59 -0.45 14.31
C THR A 198 -11.23 -1.94 14.37
N PRO A 199 -10.10 -2.30 15.00
CA PRO A 199 -9.64 -3.68 15.02
C PRO A 199 -10.66 -4.61 15.65
N ARG A 200 -11.25 -5.51 14.88
CA ARG A 200 -12.34 -6.39 15.33
C ARG A 200 -11.85 -7.41 16.35
N MET A 201 -10.66 -7.95 16.15
CA MET A 201 -10.12 -8.99 17.03
C MET A 201 -9.65 -8.44 18.38
N THR A 202 -9.24 -7.17 18.45
CA THR A 202 -8.65 -6.59 19.67
C THR A 202 -9.58 -5.66 20.42
N SER A 203 -10.60 -5.07 19.80
CA SER A 203 -11.45 -4.02 20.38
C SER A 203 -12.18 -4.41 21.67
N GLU A 204 -12.58 -5.67 21.79
CA GLU A 204 -13.26 -6.20 22.96
C GLU A 204 -12.34 -7.01 23.90
N ALA A 205 -11.06 -7.15 23.53
CA ALA A 205 -10.12 -7.96 24.30
C ALA A 205 -9.58 -7.22 25.53
N GLU A 206 -9.26 -7.94 26.58
CA GLU A 206 -8.69 -7.39 27.81
C GLU A 206 -7.29 -6.80 27.58
N ASN A 207 -7.01 -5.70 28.30
CA ASN A 207 -5.67 -5.10 28.27
C ASN A 207 -4.63 -6.01 28.91
N VAL A 208 -3.47 -6.11 28.28
CA VAL A 208 -2.32 -6.82 28.80
C VAL A 208 -1.23 -5.85 29.28
N SER A 209 -0.59 -6.19 30.40
CA SER A 209 0.54 -5.40 30.88
C SER A 209 1.76 -5.56 29.97
N GLN A 210 2.63 -4.57 29.97
CA GLN A 210 3.91 -4.58 29.25
C GLN A 210 4.73 -5.84 29.50
N ASN A 211 4.82 -6.31 30.75
CA ASN A 211 5.56 -7.52 31.09
C ASN A 211 4.96 -8.78 30.45
N LYS A 212 3.62 -8.88 30.44
CA LYS A 212 2.92 -10.00 29.80
C LYS A 212 3.04 -9.95 28.28
N ALA A 213 3.04 -8.76 27.70
CA ALA A 213 3.30 -8.56 26.27
C ALA A 213 4.74 -8.98 25.89
N LEU A 214 5.74 -8.61 26.70
CA LEU A 214 7.12 -9.02 26.53
C LEU A 214 7.29 -10.56 26.64
N GLU A 215 6.61 -11.18 27.60
CA GLU A 215 6.60 -12.64 27.73
C GLU A 215 6.03 -13.31 26.47
N ARG A 216 4.90 -12.82 25.95
CA ARG A 216 4.29 -13.35 24.73
C ARG A 216 5.18 -13.18 23.50
N CYS A 217 5.80 -11.99 23.36
CA CYS A 217 6.77 -11.75 22.32
C CYS A 217 7.95 -12.75 22.41
N SER A 218 8.52 -12.94 23.60
CA SER A 218 9.65 -13.83 23.81
C SER A 218 9.31 -15.29 23.52
N LEU A 219 8.15 -15.75 23.96
CA LEU A 219 7.67 -17.12 23.73
C LEU A 219 7.33 -17.36 22.25
N GLY A 220 6.54 -16.46 21.65
CA GLY A 220 6.08 -16.62 20.26
C GLY A 220 7.21 -16.57 19.24
N LEU A 221 8.25 -15.79 19.52
CA LEU A 221 9.42 -15.66 18.63
C LEU A 221 10.57 -16.61 19.03
N ASN A 222 10.39 -17.43 20.06
CA ASN A 222 11.44 -18.29 20.65
C ASN A 222 12.74 -17.50 20.95
N MET A 223 12.60 -16.27 21.47
CA MET A 223 13.70 -15.36 21.76
C MET A 223 13.80 -15.08 23.25
N ASN A 224 15.02 -14.88 23.75
CA ASN A 224 15.21 -14.48 25.14
C ASN A 224 14.73 -13.02 25.34
N SER A 225 13.92 -12.77 26.36
CA SER A 225 13.43 -11.43 26.70
C SER A 225 14.53 -10.38 26.91
N THR A 226 15.73 -10.81 27.27
CA THR A 226 16.91 -9.93 27.46
C THR A 226 17.43 -9.31 26.14
N VAL A 227 17.00 -9.82 24.99
CA VAL A 227 17.30 -9.23 23.67
C VAL A 227 16.64 -7.86 23.54
N PHE A 228 15.45 -7.69 24.13
CA PHE A 228 14.67 -6.47 24.05
C PHE A 228 15.06 -5.49 25.14
N THR A 229 15.91 -4.52 24.81
CA THR A 229 16.48 -3.55 25.73
C THR A 229 15.75 -2.20 25.69
N ASP A 230 15.01 -1.93 24.63
CA ASP A 230 14.24 -0.71 24.44
C ASP A 230 12.75 -1.04 24.32
N ILE A 231 11.92 -0.23 25.00
CA ILE A 231 10.48 -0.44 25.05
C ILE A 231 9.80 0.90 24.82
N SER A 232 8.90 0.93 23.85
CA SER A 232 8.10 2.09 23.50
C SER A 232 6.65 1.72 23.28
N GLU A 233 5.80 2.70 23.07
CA GLU A 233 4.40 2.52 22.76
C GLU A 233 4.13 2.98 21.33
N VAL A 234 3.31 2.22 20.62
CA VAL A 234 2.74 2.61 19.33
C VAL A 234 1.29 2.96 19.60
N GLU A 235 0.93 4.19 19.31
CA GLU A 235 -0.44 4.69 19.46
C GLU A 235 -1.22 4.48 18.14
N GLY A 236 -2.52 4.64 18.15
CA GLY A 236 -3.41 4.49 17.01
C GLY A 236 -4.63 3.64 17.33
N LYS A 237 -5.38 3.23 16.30
CA LYS A 237 -6.60 2.41 16.47
C LYS A 237 -6.30 1.01 17.06
N MET A 238 -5.08 0.50 16.87
CA MET A 238 -4.57 -0.74 17.47
C MET A 238 -3.30 -0.45 18.27
N PRO A 239 -3.40 0.07 19.48
CA PRO A 239 -2.25 0.45 20.27
C PRO A 239 -1.42 -0.77 20.67
N CYS A 240 -0.10 -0.67 20.53
CA CYS A 240 0.84 -1.76 20.77
C CYS A 240 1.94 -1.37 21.77
N TRP A 241 2.51 -2.37 22.41
CA TRP A 241 3.82 -2.32 23.03
C TRP A 241 4.85 -2.69 21.96
N ARG A 242 5.87 -1.84 21.74
CA ARG A 242 6.98 -2.12 20.84
C ARG A 242 8.21 -2.45 21.67
N PHE A 243 8.82 -3.57 21.38
CA PHE A 243 10.05 -4.06 21.99
C PHE A 243 11.14 -4.12 20.92
N SER A 244 12.31 -3.53 21.20
CA SER A 244 13.44 -3.58 20.27
C SER A 244 14.76 -3.74 21.02
N ASN A 245 15.81 -4.14 20.29
CA ASN A 245 17.17 -4.16 20.82
C ASN A 245 17.85 -2.79 20.60
N GLU A 246 18.96 -2.52 21.29
CA GLU A 246 19.73 -1.27 21.22
C GLU A 246 20.12 -0.89 19.78
N GLY A 247 20.43 -1.89 18.94
CA GLY A 247 20.79 -1.69 17.52
C GLY A 247 19.58 -1.58 16.57
N LYS A 248 18.35 -1.70 17.08
CA LYS A 248 17.10 -1.74 16.29
C LYS A 248 17.10 -2.78 15.15
N THR A 249 17.92 -3.82 15.27
CA THR A 249 17.97 -4.94 14.31
C THR A 249 16.91 -5.99 14.58
N VAL A 250 16.25 -5.92 15.73
CA VAL A 250 15.11 -6.75 16.13
C VAL A 250 14.03 -5.82 16.68
N ALA A 251 12.81 -5.94 16.17
CA ALA A 251 11.64 -5.23 16.67
C ALA A 251 10.43 -6.16 16.71
N CYS A 252 9.63 -6.06 17.76
CA CYS A 252 8.39 -6.81 17.93
C CYS A 252 7.31 -5.88 18.47
N GLU A 253 6.12 -5.95 17.89
CA GLU A 253 4.94 -5.24 18.37
C GLU A 253 3.92 -6.24 18.89
N VAL A 254 3.37 -5.93 20.07
CA VAL A 254 2.33 -6.74 20.71
C VAL A 254 1.16 -5.81 21.08
N THR A 255 -0.05 -6.15 20.66
CA THR A 255 -1.23 -5.33 20.93
C THR A 255 -1.47 -5.16 22.43
N LYS A 256 -1.84 -3.95 22.87
CA LYS A 256 -2.19 -3.68 24.26
C LYS A 256 -3.48 -4.40 24.67
N GLN A 257 -4.40 -4.56 23.72
CA GLN A 257 -5.63 -5.34 23.89
C GLN A 257 -5.43 -6.74 23.30
N GLY A 258 -5.72 -7.77 24.06
CA GLY A 258 -5.55 -9.17 23.65
C GLY A 258 -4.11 -9.68 23.73
N GLY A 259 -3.09 -8.83 23.58
CA GLY A 259 -1.67 -9.21 23.63
C GLY A 259 -1.23 -10.11 22.46
N TYR A 260 -1.73 -9.86 21.28
CA TYR A 260 -1.34 -10.54 20.05
C TYR A 260 -0.06 -9.94 19.48
N ILE A 261 0.84 -10.76 18.96
CA ILE A 261 1.97 -10.27 18.16
C ILE A 261 1.39 -9.75 16.85
N SER A 262 1.52 -8.45 16.60
CA SER A 262 1.02 -7.80 15.39
C SER A 262 2.09 -7.63 14.33
N TYR A 263 3.35 -7.52 14.75
CA TYR A 263 4.49 -7.28 13.88
C TYR A 263 5.78 -7.81 14.49
N PHE A 264 6.65 -8.33 13.65
CA PHE A 264 8.02 -8.72 14.01
C PHE A 264 8.94 -8.46 12.84
N LEU A 265 10.13 -7.96 13.12
CA LEU A 265 11.20 -7.78 12.15
C LEU A 265 12.54 -8.16 12.80
N LYS A 266 13.32 -8.97 12.09
CA LYS A 266 14.72 -9.26 12.39
C LYS A 266 15.56 -8.91 11.17
N SER A 267 16.34 -7.83 11.29
CA SER A 267 17.23 -7.37 10.24
C SER A 267 18.48 -8.25 10.21
N ARG A 268 18.52 -9.17 9.26
CA ARG A 268 19.63 -10.09 8.98
C ARG A 268 19.72 -10.29 7.45
N ILE A 269 20.92 -10.35 6.92
CA ILE A 269 21.14 -10.71 5.52
C ILE A 269 21.09 -12.24 5.42
N SER A 270 20.29 -12.76 4.50
CA SER A 270 20.33 -14.17 4.07
C SER A 270 21.40 -14.31 2.97
N GLU A 271 22.48 -15.04 3.27
CA GLU A 271 23.68 -15.03 2.40
C GLU A 271 23.55 -15.97 1.20
N SER A 272 22.66 -16.97 1.27
CA SER A 272 22.48 -17.98 0.22
C SER A 272 21.04 -18.49 0.16
N THR A 273 20.72 -19.23 -0.91
CA THR A 273 19.46 -19.98 -1.03
C THR A 273 19.79 -21.47 -0.91
N GLU A 274 19.66 -22.03 0.30
CA GLU A 274 19.84 -23.45 0.59
C GLU A 274 18.49 -24.21 0.59
N LEU A 275 17.42 -23.50 0.92
CA LEU A 275 16.06 -24.06 0.97
C LEU A 275 15.33 -23.91 -0.36
N THR A 276 14.45 -24.87 -0.66
CA THR A 276 13.46 -24.69 -1.74
C THR A 276 12.34 -23.79 -1.28
N ASN A 277 11.58 -23.20 -2.23
CA ASN A 277 10.44 -22.37 -1.89
C ASN A 277 9.40 -23.14 -1.05
N GLU A 278 9.18 -24.43 -1.33
CA GLU A 278 8.28 -25.30 -0.57
C GLU A 278 8.74 -25.47 0.89
N GLN A 279 10.05 -25.60 1.10
CA GLN A 279 10.62 -25.67 2.45
C GLN A 279 10.48 -24.35 3.20
N GLY A 280 10.67 -23.22 2.52
CA GLY A 280 10.45 -21.89 3.09
C GLY A 280 8.97 -21.64 3.43
N VAL A 281 8.04 -22.01 2.54
CA VAL A 281 6.59 -21.96 2.81
C VAL A 281 6.25 -22.82 4.04
N LYS A 282 6.81 -24.04 4.12
CA LYS A 282 6.57 -24.92 5.27
C LYS A 282 7.09 -24.33 6.59
N ALA A 283 8.26 -23.67 6.57
CA ALA A 283 8.77 -22.97 7.75
C ALA A 283 7.86 -21.84 8.21
N ALA A 284 7.27 -21.09 7.25
CA ALA A 284 6.29 -20.06 7.55
C ALA A 284 4.97 -20.63 8.11
N GLU A 285 4.48 -21.74 7.56
CA GLU A 285 3.29 -22.45 8.09
C GLU A 285 3.52 -22.95 9.52
N ASP A 286 4.65 -23.61 9.76
CA ASP A 286 5.03 -24.14 11.10
C ASP A 286 5.10 -22.98 12.13
N PHE A 287 5.62 -21.82 11.73
CA PHE A 287 5.67 -20.64 12.59
C PHE A 287 4.26 -20.14 12.95
N LEU A 288 3.32 -20.10 12.01
CA LEU A 288 1.93 -19.70 12.29
C LEU A 288 1.24 -20.71 13.23
N ASP A 289 1.48 -22.01 13.02
CA ASP A 289 0.98 -23.07 13.89
C ASP A 289 1.53 -22.94 15.33
N ASP A 290 2.82 -22.62 15.48
CA ASP A 290 3.46 -22.40 16.79
C ASP A 290 2.89 -21.15 17.49
N LEU A 291 2.46 -20.13 16.75
CA LEU A 291 1.74 -18.97 17.29
C LEU A 291 0.27 -19.28 17.62
N GLY A 292 -0.24 -20.45 17.24
CA GLY A 292 -1.64 -20.85 17.39
C GLY A 292 -2.58 -20.17 16.39
N ILE A 293 -2.05 -19.64 15.29
CA ILE A 293 -2.81 -19.03 14.20
C ILE A 293 -3.13 -20.14 13.19
N LEU A 294 -4.31 -20.70 13.30
CA LEU A 294 -4.74 -21.85 12.53
C LEU A 294 -5.57 -21.46 11.31
N SER A 295 -5.78 -22.43 10.42
CA SER A 295 -6.65 -22.27 9.22
C SER A 295 -6.16 -21.21 8.22
N MET A 296 -4.86 -20.91 8.22
CA MET A 296 -4.26 -20.05 7.21
C MET A 296 -3.89 -20.87 5.97
N LYS A 297 -4.14 -20.32 4.80
CA LYS A 297 -3.74 -20.92 3.51
C LYS A 297 -2.80 -19.98 2.77
N THR A 298 -1.71 -20.51 2.26
CA THR A 298 -0.78 -19.80 1.37
C THR A 298 -1.56 -19.34 0.11
N THR A 299 -1.50 -18.06 -0.18
CA THR A 299 -2.09 -17.45 -1.37
C THR A 299 -1.05 -17.25 -2.46
N TYR A 300 0.04 -16.59 -2.14
CA TYR A 300 1.20 -16.40 -3.00
C TYR A 300 2.47 -16.22 -2.17
N TYR A 301 3.62 -16.28 -2.82
CA TYR A 301 4.91 -16.00 -2.20
C TYR A 301 5.85 -15.34 -3.21
N GLU A 302 6.82 -14.62 -2.69
CA GLU A 302 7.87 -13.98 -3.46
C GLU A 302 9.24 -14.21 -2.79
N ASN A 303 10.25 -14.49 -3.60
CA ASN A 303 11.62 -14.70 -3.12
C ASN A 303 12.52 -13.60 -3.72
N ILE A 304 12.92 -12.66 -2.89
CA ILE A 304 13.81 -11.55 -3.25
C ILE A 304 15.00 -11.56 -2.30
N ASP A 305 16.20 -11.46 -2.83
CA ASP A 305 17.46 -11.39 -2.07
C ASP A 305 17.60 -12.50 -1.02
N ASN A 306 17.24 -13.74 -1.39
CA ASN A 306 17.23 -14.92 -0.54
C ASN A 306 16.29 -14.83 0.68
N VAL A 307 15.28 -13.97 0.62
CA VAL A 307 14.20 -13.90 1.60
C VAL A 307 12.89 -14.26 0.91
N LEU A 308 12.24 -15.31 1.39
CA LEU A 308 10.94 -15.73 0.92
C LEU A 308 9.85 -15.06 1.77
N THR A 309 9.08 -14.17 1.17
CA THR A 309 7.89 -13.61 1.80
C THR A 309 6.66 -14.40 1.35
N VAL A 310 5.99 -15.03 2.30
CA VAL A 310 4.79 -15.85 2.09
C VAL A 310 3.58 -15.10 2.60
N ASN A 311 2.57 -14.98 1.75
CA ASN A 311 1.29 -14.37 2.08
C ASN A 311 0.25 -15.46 2.36
N PHE A 312 -0.44 -15.30 3.46
CA PHE A 312 -1.49 -16.20 3.93
C PHE A 312 -2.82 -15.48 4.03
N ALA A 313 -3.90 -16.17 3.68
CA ALA A 313 -5.26 -15.72 3.97
C ALA A 313 -5.97 -16.75 4.86
N TYR A 314 -6.83 -16.25 5.76
CA TYR A 314 -7.66 -17.11 6.58
C TYR A 314 -8.63 -17.91 5.72
N ASN A 315 -8.83 -19.18 6.06
CA ASN A 315 -9.73 -20.05 5.33
C ASN A 315 -10.83 -20.56 6.25
N ASP A 316 -12.04 -20.08 6.05
CA ASP A 316 -13.21 -20.49 6.78
C ASP A 316 -14.05 -21.44 5.94
N LEU A 317 -14.23 -22.69 6.39
CA LEU A 317 -15.05 -23.73 5.73
C LEU A 317 -14.85 -23.78 4.20
N ASP A 318 -13.59 -23.76 3.74
CA ASP A 318 -13.19 -23.73 2.32
C ASP A 318 -13.43 -22.40 1.58
N VAL A 319 -13.82 -21.33 2.28
CA VAL A 319 -13.86 -19.96 1.76
C VAL A 319 -12.56 -19.22 2.12
N CYS A 320 -11.83 -18.75 1.12
CA CYS A 320 -10.61 -17.96 1.31
C CYS A 320 -10.96 -16.50 1.63
N CYS A 321 -10.65 -16.02 2.83
CA CYS A 321 -10.96 -14.66 3.28
C CYS A 321 -9.80 -13.71 3.02
N TYR A 322 -9.83 -12.98 1.92
CA TYR A 322 -8.75 -12.07 1.52
C TYR A 322 -8.66 -10.76 2.32
N THR A 323 -9.57 -10.54 3.25
CA THR A 323 -9.45 -9.46 4.24
C THR A 323 -8.54 -9.83 5.41
N ASP A 324 -8.35 -11.13 5.66
CA ASP A 324 -7.67 -11.67 6.84
C ASP A 324 -6.28 -12.17 6.44
N LEU A 325 -5.39 -11.22 6.15
CA LEU A 325 -4.06 -11.50 5.60
C LEU A 325 -2.97 -11.48 6.68
N ILE A 326 -2.02 -12.39 6.53
CA ILE A 326 -0.77 -12.45 7.29
C ILE A 326 0.39 -12.62 6.33
N LYS A 327 1.50 -11.94 6.61
CA LYS A 327 2.79 -12.13 5.92
C LYS A 327 3.83 -12.72 6.84
N VAL A 328 4.61 -13.65 6.29
CA VAL A 328 5.78 -14.22 6.97
C VAL A 328 6.96 -14.17 6.02
N SER A 329 8.07 -13.59 6.46
CA SER A 329 9.34 -13.55 5.71
C SER A 329 10.33 -14.55 6.30
N VAL A 330 10.87 -15.42 5.47
CA VAL A 330 11.74 -16.53 5.83
C VAL A 330 13.10 -16.38 5.15
N ALA A 331 14.17 -16.51 5.89
CA ALA A 331 15.52 -16.59 5.34
C ALA A 331 15.73 -17.91 4.61
N MET A 332 16.21 -17.85 3.37
CA MET A 332 16.35 -19.06 2.55
C MET A 332 17.66 -19.83 2.77
N ASP A 333 18.56 -19.33 3.60
CA ASP A 333 19.77 -20.03 4.00
C ASP A 333 19.54 -21.05 5.13
N ASP A 334 18.65 -20.77 6.09
CA ASP A 334 18.45 -21.62 7.27
C ASP A 334 16.98 -21.77 7.71
N GLY A 335 16.04 -21.05 7.10
CA GLY A 335 14.61 -21.10 7.44
C GLY A 335 14.23 -20.23 8.65
N GLU A 336 15.13 -19.35 9.11
CA GLU A 336 14.80 -18.42 10.20
C GLU A 336 13.73 -17.42 9.78
N ILE A 337 12.78 -17.14 10.69
CA ILE A 337 11.76 -16.12 10.46
C ILE A 337 12.38 -14.74 10.65
N LEU A 338 12.38 -13.94 9.58
CA LEU A 338 12.91 -12.57 9.55
C LEU A 338 11.81 -11.51 9.70
N GLY A 339 10.60 -11.84 9.30
CA GLY A 339 9.47 -10.90 9.35
C GLY A 339 8.15 -11.59 9.61
N PHE A 340 7.27 -10.88 10.28
CA PHE A 340 5.88 -11.29 10.49
C PHE A 340 5.01 -10.04 10.56
N ASP A 341 3.95 -10.01 9.80
CA ASP A 341 2.93 -8.96 9.83
C ASP A 341 1.53 -9.59 9.84
N ALA A 342 0.83 -9.40 10.95
CA ALA A 342 -0.54 -9.86 11.15
C ALA A 342 -1.52 -8.68 11.36
N LYS A 343 -1.12 -7.45 11.08
CA LYS A 343 -1.97 -6.27 11.32
C LYS A 343 -3.29 -6.40 10.57
N GLY A 344 -3.23 -6.78 9.30
CA GLY A 344 -4.42 -7.00 8.48
C GLY A 344 -5.38 -8.05 9.09
N PHE A 345 -4.85 -9.17 9.52
CA PHE A 345 -5.62 -10.21 10.20
C PHE A 345 -6.26 -9.69 11.49
N LEU A 346 -5.50 -9.02 12.37
CA LEU A 346 -5.99 -8.52 13.66
C LEU A 346 -7.07 -7.44 13.52
N VAL A 347 -7.00 -6.65 12.45
CA VAL A 347 -7.99 -5.60 12.16
C VAL A 347 -9.30 -6.20 11.64
N ASN A 348 -9.24 -7.21 10.78
CA ASN A 348 -10.43 -7.65 10.02
C ASN A 348 -11.02 -8.96 10.50
N HIS A 349 -10.25 -9.83 11.15
CA HIS A 349 -10.70 -11.16 11.54
C HIS A 349 -11.81 -11.11 12.60
N TYR A 350 -12.88 -11.83 12.31
CA TYR A 350 -14.01 -12.06 13.23
C TYR A 350 -14.75 -13.33 12.80
N ASP A 351 -15.59 -13.85 13.70
CA ASP A 351 -16.50 -14.96 13.37
C ASP A 351 -17.57 -14.45 12.39
N ARG A 352 -17.45 -14.86 11.12
CA ARG A 352 -18.36 -14.45 10.04
C ARG A 352 -19.53 -15.42 9.90
N ASP A 353 -20.70 -14.89 9.67
CA ASP A 353 -21.81 -15.65 9.10
C ASP A 353 -21.72 -15.52 7.57
N ILE A 354 -20.87 -16.34 6.95
CA ILE A 354 -20.67 -16.30 5.51
C ILE A 354 -21.95 -16.80 4.82
N PRO A 355 -22.60 -15.98 3.96
CA PRO A 355 -23.83 -16.38 3.30
C PRO A 355 -23.58 -17.59 2.37
N GLU A 356 -24.59 -18.42 2.18
CA GLU A 356 -24.55 -19.45 1.14
C GLU A 356 -24.55 -18.79 -0.24
N ALA A 357 -23.90 -19.44 -1.21
CA ALA A 357 -23.92 -18.98 -2.58
C ALA A 357 -25.31 -19.21 -3.20
N ASP A 358 -25.92 -18.16 -3.76
CA ASP A 358 -27.23 -18.25 -4.43
C ASP A 358 -27.14 -18.91 -5.80
N ILE A 359 -25.95 -18.88 -6.43
CA ILE A 359 -25.67 -19.49 -7.70
C ILE A 359 -24.66 -20.63 -7.56
N SER A 360 -24.74 -21.61 -8.45
CA SER A 360 -23.75 -22.67 -8.50
C SER A 360 -22.45 -22.23 -9.16
N GLN A 361 -21.33 -22.87 -8.82
CA GLN A 361 -20.06 -22.64 -9.49
C GLN A 361 -20.14 -22.81 -11.02
N SER A 362 -20.98 -23.74 -11.50
CA SER A 362 -21.21 -23.93 -12.94
C SER A 362 -21.87 -22.72 -13.58
N ARG A 363 -22.81 -22.07 -12.87
CA ARG A 363 -23.44 -20.85 -13.35
C ARG A 363 -22.43 -19.68 -13.34
N ALA A 364 -21.62 -19.55 -12.29
CA ALA A 364 -20.59 -18.52 -12.22
C ALA A 364 -19.55 -18.66 -13.34
N LYS A 365 -19.18 -19.88 -13.74
CA LYS A 365 -18.26 -20.12 -14.87
C LYS A 365 -18.77 -19.55 -16.20
N GLU A 366 -20.07 -19.47 -16.40
CA GLU A 366 -20.65 -18.91 -17.63
C GLU A 366 -20.42 -17.39 -17.76
N SER A 367 -20.14 -16.71 -16.62
CA SER A 367 -19.82 -15.28 -16.58
C SER A 367 -18.34 -14.99 -16.84
N VAL A 368 -17.46 -16.00 -16.76
CA VAL A 368 -16.05 -15.84 -17.11
C VAL A 368 -15.90 -15.69 -18.62
N SER A 369 -15.05 -14.76 -19.04
CA SER A 369 -14.78 -14.53 -20.46
C SER A 369 -14.43 -15.83 -21.20
N PRO A 370 -15.03 -16.11 -22.37
CA PRO A 370 -14.72 -17.30 -23.17
C PRO A 370 -13.31 -17.31 -23.76
N ARG A 371 -12.57 -16.20 -23.63
CA ARG A 371 -11.15 -16.08 -24.02
C ARG A 371 -10.20 -16.60 -22.93
N LEU A 372 -10.73 -17.01 -21.79
CA LEU A 372 -9.96 -17.51 -20.66
C LEU A 372 -10.24 -18.99 -20.46
N GLU A 373 -9.18 -19.78 -20.35
CA GLU A 373 -9.27 -21.19 -19.95
C GLU A 373 -9.31 -21.27 -18.42
N ILE A 374 -10.40 -21.76 -17.84
CA ILE A 374 -10.54 -21.94 -16.38
C ILE A 374 -9.71 -23.15 -15.94
N VAL A 375 -8.71 -22.93 -15.10
CA VAL A 375 -7.81 -23.95 -14.55
C VAL A 375 -8.37 -24.52 -13.25
N SER A 376 -8.83 -23.66 -12.35
CA SER A 376 -9.39 -24.05 -11.05
C SER A 376 -10.40 -23.01 -10.57
N GLY A 377 -11.17 -23.35 -9.54
CA GLY A 377 -12.09 -22.42 -8.91
C GLY A 377 -12.39 -22.81 -7.46
N ARG A 378 -12.54 -21.80 -6.61
CA ARG A 378 -12.90 -21.90 -5.17
C ARG A 378 -13.82 -20.78 -4.77
N LEU A 379 -14.37 -20.84 -3.57
CA LEU A 379 -15.04 -19.70 -2.96
C LEU A 379 -13.99 -18.78 -2.29
N ALA A 380 -14.22 -17.51 -2.39
CA ALA A 380 -13.42 -16.46 -1.75
C ALA A 380 -14.29 -15.32 -1.26
N LEU A 381 -13.93 -14.75 -0.13
CA LEU A 381 -14.49 -13.53 0.38
C LEU A 381 -13.50 -12.40 0.07
N ILE A 382 -13.89 -11.48 -0.78
CA ILE A 382 -13.04 -10.37 -1.23
C ILE A 382 -13.54 -9.05 -0.66
N PRO A 383 -12.65 -8.13 -0.25
CA PRO A 383 -13.05 -6.77 0.09
C PRO A 383 -13.40 -6.00 -1.17
N THR A 384 -14.30 -5.05 -1.03
CA THR A 384 -14.62 -4.04 -2.04
C THR A 384 -14.01 -2.71 -1.64
N ASP A 385 -13.89 -1.78 -2.60
CA ASP A 385 -13.44 -0.41 -2.33
C ASP A 385 -14.36 0.33 -1.32
N GLY A 386 -15.59 -0.13 -1.13
CA GLY A 386 -16.54 0.36 -0.13
C GLY A 386 -16.41 -0.29 1.27
N LEU A 387 -15.29 -0.95 1.57
CA LEU A 387 -15.02 -1.64 2.84
C LEU A 387 -15.98 -2.81 3.19
N GLU A 388 -16.79 -3.23 2.24
CA GLU A 388 -17.67 -4.41 2.36
C GLU A 388 -16.94 -5.66 1.94
N GLU A 389 -17.46 -6.81 2.33
CA GLU A 389 -16.98 -8.12 1.89
C GLU A 389 -18.00 -8.75 0.95
N LYS A 390 -17.57 -9.26 -0.21
CA LYS A 390 -18.40 -9.99 -1.15
C LYS A 390 -17.97 -11.45 -1.28
N LEU A 391 -18.92 -12.37 -1.18
CA LEU A 391 -18.67 -13.77 -1.48
C LEU A 391 -18.63 -13.95 -2.99
N CYS A 392 -17.52 -14.46 -3.49
CA CYS A 392 -17.27 -14.69 -4.91
C CYS A 392 -16.77 -16.10 -5.19
N TYR A 393 -17.00 -16.55 -6.41
CA TYR A 393 -16.21 -17.62 -6.99
C TYR A 393 -14.94 -17.02 -7.57
N GLU A 394 -13.78 -17.40 -7.03
CA GLU A 394 -12.47 -17.11 -7.61
C GLU A 394 -12.16 -18.19 -8.65
N PHE A 395 -11.93 -17.75 -9.88
CA PHE A 395 -11.46 -18.65 -10.95
C PHE A 395 -10.02 -18.28 -11.32
N ARG A 396 -9.11 -19.25 -11.17
CA ARG A 396 -7.78 -19.14 -11.77
C ARG A 396 -7.90 -19.54 -13.22
N CYS A 397 -7.55 -18.62 -14.10
CA CYS A 397 -7.68 -18.76 -15.53
C CYS A 397 -6.33 -18.59 -16.23
N ARG A 398 -6.23 -19.14 -17.45
CA ARG A 398 -5.11 -18.92 -18.36
C ARG A 398 -5.61 -18.22 -19.60
N ALA A 399 -4.95 -17.10 -19.96
CA ALA A 399 -5.20 -16.38 -21.20
C ALA A 399 -4.44 -17.00 -22.38
N GLU A 400 -4.87 -16.71 -23.62
CA GLU A 400 -4.22 -17.22 -24.86
C GLU A 400 -2.73 -16.87 -24.95
N ASN A 401 -2.31 -15.74 -24.39
CA ASN A 401 -0.90 -15.32 -24.31
C ASN A 401 -0.10 -16.01 -23.19
N GLY A 402 -0.71 -16.99 -22.51
CA GLY A 402 -0.10 -17.77 -21.42
C GLY A 402 -0.11 -17.10 -20.04
N ARG A 403 -0.63 -15.87 -19.91
CA ARG A 403 -0.76 -15.20 -18.61
C ARG A 403 -1.81 -15.91 -17.74
N ASN A 404 -1.51 -15.99 -16.45
CA ASN A 404 -2.47 -16.40 -15.43
C ASN A 404 -3.29 -15.20 -14.94
N VAL A 405 -4.59 -15.40 -14.78
CA VAL A 405 -5.55 -14.36 -14.40
C VAL A 405 -6.47 -14.93 -13.32
N LEU A 406 -6.78 -14.15 -12.30
CA LEU A 406 -7.85 -14.46 -11.35
C LEU A 406 -9.08 -13.64 -11.74
N VAL A 407 -10.22 -14.32 -11.82
CA VAL A 407 -11.52 -13.70 -12.09
C VAL A 407 -12.45 -14.00 -10.91
N TYR A 408 -13.03 -12.95 -10.35
CA TYR A 408 -13.95 -13.04 -9.22
C TYR A 408 -15.37 -12.79 -9.70
N ILE A 409 -16.24 -13.80 -9.55
CA ILE A 409 -17.64 -13.73 -9.91
C ILE A 409 -18.48 -13.77 -8.64
N ASN A 410 -19.31 -12.77 -8.43
CA ASN A 410 -20.21 -12.67 -7.29
C ASN A 410 -21.08 -13.93 -7.16
N ALA A 411 -21.07 -14.55 -5.98
CA ALA A 411 -21.75 -15.81 -5.73
C ALA A 411 -23.26 -15.67 -5.56
N GLN A 412 -23.80 -14.44 -5.48
CA GLN A 412 -25.22 -14.13 -5.43
C GLN A 412 -25.77 -13.67 -6.79
N THR A 413 -25.03 -12.79 -7.50
CA THR A 413 -25.56 -12.11 -8.68
C THR A 413 -25.06 -12.69 -10.01
N ALA A 414 -23.97 -13.45 -10.02
CA ALA A 414 -23.21 -13.89 -11.20
C ALA A 414 -22.51 -12.73 -11.96
N GLU A 415 -22.38 -11.57 -11.36
CA GLU A 415 -21.65 -10.45 -11.93
C GLU A 415 -20.14 -10.60 -11.72
N GLU A 416 -19.36 -10.10 -12.67
CA GLU A 416 -17.91 -10.01 -12.52
C GLU A 416 -17.58 -8.86 -11.62
N GLU A 417 -16.91 -9.14 -10.48
CA GLU A 417 -16.55 -8.13 -9.48
C GLU A 417 -15.13 -7.61 -9.70
N GLN A 418 -14.19 -8.52 -10.04
CA GLN A 418 -12.80 -8.13 -10.19
C GLN A 418 -12.03 -9.08 -11.10
N ILE A 419 -11.00 -8.54 -11.76
CA ILE A 419 -10.01 -9.30 -12.53
C ILE A 419 -8.63 -8.88 -12.03
N LEU A 420 -7.78 -9.87 -11.73
CA LEU A 420 -6.39 -9.65 -11.35
C LEU A 420 -5.47 -10.42 -12.29
N ILE A 421 -4.41 -9.78 -12.73
CA ILE A 421 -3.39 -10.44 -13.55
C ILE A 421 -2.28 -10.95 -12.63
N LEU A 422 -1.95 -12.25 -12.73
CA LEU A 422 -0.83 -12.83 -12.03
C LEU A 422 0.44 -12.61 -12.84
N VAL A 423 1.37 -11.84 -12.29
CA VAL A 423 2.70 -11.67 -12.84
C VAL A 423 3.62 -12.69 -12.18
N GLU A 424 3.88 -13.78 -12.88
CA GLU A 424 4.78 -14.84 -12.40
C GLU A 424 6.21 -14.52 -12.85
N SER A 425 7.13 -14.50 -11.91
CA SER A 425 8.57 -14.34 -12.13
C SER A 425 9.33 -15.54 -11.55
N LYS A 426 10.63 -15.59 -11.76
CA LYS A 426 11.47 -16.61 -11.10
C LYS A 426 11.55 -16.41 -9.59
N SER A 427 11.27 -15.20 -9.12
CA SER A 427 11.26 -14.83 -7.70
C SER A 427 9.92 -15.07 -7.02
N GLY A 428 8.82 -15.20 -7.75
CA GLY A 428 7.49 -15.44 -7.18
C GLY A 428 6.34 -14.99 -8.05
N THR A 429 5.17 -14.84 -7.44
CA THR A 429 3.93 -14.41 -8.10
C THR A 429 3.43 -13.11 -7.47
N LEU A 430 3.26 -12.08 -8.28
CA LEU A 430 2.65 -10.81 -7.91
C LEU A 430 1.26 -10.71 -8.56
N THR A 431 0.27 -10.15 -7.84
CA THR A 431 -1.05 -9.80 -8.39
C THR A 431 -1.11 -8.30 -8.72
N VAL A 432 -1.55 -7.97 -9.93
CA VAL A 432 -1.71 -6.59 -10.42
C VAL A 432 -3.14 -6.37 -10.88
#